data_e52874ca7bc2d85654f551d34efd6929
#
_entry.id   e52874ca7bc2d85654f551d34efd6929
#
_cell.length_a   1.000
_cell.length_b   1.000
_cell.length_c   1.000
_cell.angle_alpha   90.00
_cell.angle_beta   90.00
_cell.angle_gamma   90.00
#
_symmetry.space_group_name_H-M   'P 1'
#
loop_
_entity.id
_entity.type
_entity.pdbx_description
1 polymer ?
#
loop_
_entity_poly.entity_id
_entity_poly.type
_entity_poly.pdbx_seq_one_letter_code
_entity_poly.pdbx_strand_id
1 'polypeptide(L)'
;PKIEGQILPLFETPLYTHKLEDGELEHAQYDANRVVNKLYKEDGWGQNPSWQSSEQQLSNKGDFSVCLIEAENMVHIKQSVLHHCGNYMQHMNVGERYRPAIISSWLTLTTTGLYSHIHDHGVSHISGVYWIKTNGEDGNIVFRNANKALKCNPIGSSFAHEQQFQPEEGRIVMWPSFLDHGVNENKTDNDRISLS
;
A
#
# COMPACT_ATOMS: atom_id res chain seq x y z
N PRO A 1 1.20 5.37 40.79
CA PRO A 1 2.08 4.22 40.91
C PRO A 1 3.24 4.36 39.95
N LYS A 2 4.47 4.11 40.46
CA LYS A 2 5.67 4.08 39.63
C LYS A 2 5.63 2.75 38.87
N ILE A 3 5.62 2.79 37.55
CA ILE A 3 5.70 1.57 36.74
C ILE A 3 7.19 1.18 36.75
N GLU A 4 7.50 0.03 37.37
CA GLU A 4 8.82 -0.53 37.39
C GLU A 4 8.85 -1.70 36.37
N GLY A 5 9.94 -1.80 35.66
CA GLY A 5 10.13 -2.82 34.61
C GLY A 5 10.33 -2.23 33.22
N GLN A 6 10.74 -3.07 32.30
CA GLN A 6 10.98 -2.73 30.90
C GLN A 6 10.13 -3.62 30.00
N ILE A 7 9.46 -3.01 29.02
CA ILE A 7 8.78 -3.72 27.95
C ILE A 7 9.74 -3.81 26.77
N LEU A 8 10.05 -5.03 26.34
CA LEU A 8 10.85 -5.30 25.16
C LEU A 8 9.92 -5.83 24.07
N PRO A 9 9.80 -5.17 22.93
CA PRO A 9 9.03 -5.69 21.80
C PRO A 9 9.78 -6.90 21.20
N LEU A 10 9.05 -8.01 21.01
CA LEU A 10 9.55 -9.22 20.38
C LEU A 10 8.74 -9.48 19.10
N PHE A 11 9.44 -9.87 18.03
CA PHE A 11 8.81 -10.24 16.74
C PHE A 11 7.98 -9.13 16.12
N GLU A 12 8.50 -7.91 16.14
CA GLU A 12 7.88 -6.78 15.46
C GLU A 12 7.80 -7.01 13.95
N THR A 13 6.68 -6.58 13.36
CA THR A 13 6.55 -6.49 11.91
C THR A 13 6.71 -5.01 11.53
N PRO A 14 7.88 -4.62 11.02
CA PRO A 14 8.14 -3.22 10.70
C PRO A 14 7.34 -2.79 9.47
N LEU A 15 6.89 -1.55 9.51
CA LEU A 15 6.25 -0.86 8.42
C LEU A 15 7.04 0.42 8.15
N TYR A 16 7.38 0.64 6.89
CA TYR A 16 8.03 1.88 6.45
C TYR A 16 6.97 2.86 5.96
N THR A 17 7.09 4.11 6.34
CA THR A 17 6.24 5.19 5.82
C THR A 17 7.05 6.45 5.59
N HIS A 18 6.78 7.11 4.46
CA HIS A 18 7.37 8.40 4.11
C HIS A 18 6.36 9.22 3.30
N LYS A 19 6.31 10.51 3.56
CA LYS A 19 5.55 11.45 2.72
C LYS A 19 6.52 12.14 1.78
N LEU A 20 6.25 12.04 0.49
CA LEU A 20 7.04 12.75 -0.51
C LEU A 20 6.82 14.26 -0.36
N GLU A 21 7.86 15.03 -0.51
CA GLU A 21 7.84 16.49 -0.34
C GLU A 21 8.48 17.18 -1.56
N ASP A 22 8.19 18.46 -1.71
CA ASP A 22 8.78 19.35 -2.72
C ASP A 22 8.80 18.74 -4.14
N GLY A 23 9.94 18.83 -4.80
CA GLY A 23 10.11 18.39 -6.18
C GLY A 23 9.93 16.89 -6.39
N GLU A 24 10.17 16.04 -5.38
CA GLU A 24 9.90 14.60 -5.45
C GLU A 24 8.40 14.33 -5.57
N LEU A 25 7.60 15.00 -4.74
CA LEU A 25 6.14 14.93 -4.79
C LEU A 25 5.60 15.41 -6.14
N GLU A 26 6.05 16.57 -6.61
CA GLU A 26 5.61 17.15 -7.88
C GLU A 26 5.89 16.21 -9.06
N HIS A 27 7.08 15.63 -9.13
CA HIS A 27 7.47 14.70 -10.18
C HIS A 27 6.68 13.38 -10.11
N ALA A 28 6.48 12.82 -8.90
CA ALA A 28 5.69 11.62 -8.72
C ALA A 28 4.22 11.85 -9.12
N GLN A 29 3.66 12.98 -8.72
CA GLN A 29 2.29 13.36 -9.10
C GLN A 29 2.16 13.61 -10.61
N TYR A 30 3.16 14.18 -11.26
CA TYR A 30 3.17 14.34 -12.72
C TYR A 30 3.02 13.00 -13.43
N ASP A 31 3.85 12.00 -13.08
CA ASP A 31 3.76 10.65 -13.65
C ASP A 31 2.39 10.02 -13.38
N ALA A 32 1.93 10.06 -12.13
CA ALA A 32 0.67 9.48 -11.70
C ALA A 32 -0.53 10.10 -12.45
N ASN A 33 -0.63 11.42 -12.43
CA ASN A 33 -1.75 12.14 -13.04
C ASN A 33 -1.80 11.95 -14.55
N ARG A 34 -0.66 11.84 -15.23
CA ARG A 34 -0.59 11.53 -16.65
C ARG A 34 -1.26 10.18 -16.96
N VAL A 35 -0.96 9.14 -16.18
CA VAL A 35 -1.52 7.80 -16.38
C VAL A 35 -2.98 7.75 -15.95
N VAL A 36 -3.33 8.32 -14.81
CA VAL A 36 -4.72 8.41 -14.32
C VAL A 36 -5.62 9.12 -15.34
N ASN A 37 -5.18 10.26 -15.88
CA ASN A 37 -5.92 11.00 -16.90
C ASN A 37 -6.09 10.20 -18.20
N LYS A 38 -5.07 9.42 -18.60
CA LYS A 38 -5.17 8.50 -19.72
C LYS A 38 -6.25 7.45 -19.48
N LEU A 39 -6.25 6.80 -18.31
CA LEU A 39 -7.24 5.79 -17.95
C LEU A 39 -8.68 6.32 -17.95
N TYR A 40 -8.90 7.54 -17.47
CA TYR A 40 -10.24 8.15 -17.52
C TYR A 40 -10.69 8.44 -18.96
N LYS A 41 -9.78 8.85 -19.85
CA LYS A 41 -10.12 9.16 -21.25
C LYS A 41 -10.38 7.90 -22.08
N GLU A 42 -9.72 6.81 -21.78
CA GLU A 42 -9.74 5.57 -22.57
C GLU A 42 -10.67 4.50 -21.99
N ASP A 43 -11.55 4.84 -21.04
CA ASP A 43 -12.34 3.85 -20.26
C ASP A 43 -11.46 2.73 -19.70
N GLY A 44 -10.29 3.10 -19.18
CA GLY A 44 -9.25 2.20 -18.75
C GLY A 44 -9.44 1.57 -17.36
N TRP A 45 -10.51 1.94 -16.63
CA TRP A 45 -10.84 1.38 -15.34
C TRP A 45 -11.81 0.20 -15.45
N GLY A 46 -11.64 -0.81 -14.58
CA GLY A 46 -12.52 -1.96 -14.56
C GLY A 46 -12.22 -2.90 -13.40
N GLN A 47 -13.08 -3.89 -13.23
CA GLN A 47 -12.84 -4.95 -12.27
C GLN A 47 -11.75 -5.88 -12.79
N ASN A 48 -10.85 -6.29 -11.88
CA ASN A 48 -9.88 -7.32 -12.19
C ASN A 48 -10.57 -8.69 -12.14
N PRO A 49 -10.59 -9.45 -13.25
CA PRO A 49 -11.27 -10.75 -13.30
C PRO A 49 -10.62 -11.82 -12.39
N SER A 50 -9.39 -11.62 -11.94
CA SER A 50 -8.75 -12.51 -10.96
C SER A 50 -9.15 -12.22 -9.52
N TRP A 51 -9.84 -11.12 -9.25
CA TRP A 51 -10.42 -10.81 -7.95
C TRP A 51 -11.84 -11.39 -7.87
N GLN A 52 -12.12 -12.13 -6.81
CA GLN A 52 -13.34 -12.95 -6.70
C GLN A 52 -14.59 -12.20 -6.22
N SER A 53 -14.51 -10.90 -5.94
CA SER A 53 -15.63 -10.12 -5.40
C SER A 53 -15.95 -8.95 -6.30
N SER A 54 -17.26 -8.79 -6.60
CA SER A 54 -17.79 -7.63 -7.35
C SER A 54 -17.74 -6.32 -6.56
N GLU A 55 -17.52 -6.40 -5.26
CA GLU A 55 -17.49 -5.26 -4.32
C GLU A 55 -16.08 -4.75 -4.09
N GLN A 56 -15.10 -5.32 -4.77
CA GLN A 56 -13.72 -4.87 -4.69
C GLN A 56 -13.50 -3.61 -5.55
N GLN A 57 -12.46 -2.89 -5.18
CA GLN A 57 -12.00 -1.70 -5.89
C GLN A 57 -11.75 -1.97 -7.39
N LEU A 58 -11.90 -0.94 -8.19
CA LEU A 58 -11.54 -0.98 -9.60
C LEU A 58 -10.02 -0.89 -9.77
N SER A 59 -9.51 -1.40 -10.86
CA SER A 59 -8.10 -1.28 -11.23
C SER A 59 -7.97 -0.85 -12.68
N ASN A 60 -6.75 -0.48 -13.09
CA ASN A 60 -6.48 -0.30 -14.52
C ASN A 60 -6.74 -1.61 -15.27
N LYS A 61 -7.44 -1.52 -16.39
CA LYS A 61 -7.63 -2.65 -17.31
C LYS A 61 -6.27 -3.05 -17.90
N GLY A 62 -6.10 -4.32 -18.17
CA GLY A 62 -4.91 -4.86 -18.83
C GLY A 62 -4.36 -6.11 -18.19
N ASP A 63 -3.19 -6.50 -18.64
CA ASP A 63 -2.46 -7.67 -18.13
C ASP A 63 -1.67 -7.28 -16.88
N PHE A 64 -2.09 -7.79 -15.73
CA PHE A 64 -1.43 -7.54 -14.43
C PHE A 64 -0.09 -8.25 -14.27
N SER A 65 0.30 -9.11 -15.21
CA SER A 65 1.68 -9.62 -15.29
C SER A 65 2.64 -8.52 -15.77
N VAL A 66 2.12 -7.44 -16.33
CA VAL A 66 2.90 -6.29 -16.79
C VAL A 66 2.98 -5.25 -15.69
N CYS A 67 4.20 -4.90 -15.28
CA CYS A 67 4.44 -3.83 -14.32
C CYS A 67 4.00 -2.48 -14.93
N LEU A 68 2.96 -1.87 -14.39
CA LEU A 68 2.39 -0.62 -14.92
C LEU A 68 3.42 0.53 -14.90
N ILE A 69 4.22 0.64 -13.86
CA ILE A 69 5.28 1.65 -13.74
C ILE A 69 6.23 1.58 -14.94
N GLU A 70 6.59 0.38 -15.39
CA GLU A 70 7.45 0.18 -16.56
C GLU A 70 6.69 0.42 -17.86
N ALA A 71 5.49 -0.15 -17.99
CA ALA A 71 4.68 -0.06 -19.21
C ALA A 71 4.30 1.39 -19.55
N GLU A 72 4.01 2.19 -18.53
CA GLU A 72 3.64 3.60 -18.68
C GLU A 72 4.82 4.57 -18.51
N ASN A 73 6.04 4.06 -18.39
CA ASN A 73 7.26 4.86 -18.24
C ASN A 73 7.15 5.92 -17.13
N MET A 74 6.74 5.51 -15.92
CA MET A 74 6.58 6.36 -14.75
C MET A 74 7.93 6.51 -14.02
N VAL A 75 8.87 7.22 -14.65
CA VAL A 75 10.28 7.24 -14.26
C VAL A 75 10.49 7.80 -12.86
N HIS A 76 9.81 8.88 -12.51
CA HIS A 76 9.99 9.56 -11.23
C HIS A 76 9.40 8.72 -10.07
N ILE A 77 8.19 8.19 -10.23
CA ILE A 77 7.62 7.26 -9.24
C ILE A 77 8.51 6.03 -9.06
N LYS A 78 9.02 5.47 -10.16
CA LYS A 78 9.95 4.34 -10.10
C LYS A 78 11.17 4.66 -9.25
N GLN A 79 11.78 5.83 -9.46
CA GLN A 79 12.95 6.27 -8.70
C GLN A 79 12.62 6.44 -7.23
N SER A 80 11.50 7.10 -6.88
CA SER A 80 11.05 7.27 -5.50
C SER A 80 10.78 5.93 -4.82
N VAL A 81 10.02 5.04 -5.45
CA VAL A 81 9.72 3.71 -4.90
C VAL A 81 10.99 2.92 -4.63
N LEU A 82 11.93 2.88 -5.57
CA LEU A 82 13.19 2.14 -5.41
C LEU A 82 14.07 2.77 -4.32
N HIS A 83 14.12 4.10 -4.23
CA HIS A 83 14.86 4.82 -3.19
C HIS A 83 14.31 4.47 -1.80
N HIS A 84 13.00 4.62 -1.59
CA HIS A 84 12.36 4.34 -0.31
C HIS A 84 12.36 2.85 0.06
N CYS A 85 12.27 1.97 -0.93
CA CYS A 85 12.47 0.54 -0.72
C CYS A 85 13.91 0.24 -0.25
N GLY A 86 14.91 0.90 -0.83
CA GLY A 86 16.29 0.83 -0.37
C GLY A 86 16.47 1.29 1.08
N ASN A 87 15.83 2.40 1.46
CA ASN A 87 15.83 2.89 2.84
C ASN A 87 15.18 1.87 3.80
N TYR A 88 14.03 1.31 3.41
CA TYR A 88 13.37 0.27 4.20
C TYR A 88 14.27 -0.96 4.40
N MET A 89 14.91 -1.43 3.33
CA MET A 89 15.86 -2.56 3.39
C MET A 89 17.05 -2.27 4.33
N GLN A 90 17.56 -1.05 4.35
CA GLN A 90 18.63 -0.63 5.28
C GLN A 90 18.15 -0.69 6.74
N HIS A 91 16.95 -0.19 7.05
CA HIS A 91 16.35 -0.29 8.37
C HIS A 91 16.16 -1.75 8.82
N MET A 92 15.90 -2.64 7.87
CA MET A 92 15.78 -4.08 8.11
C MET A 92 17.13 -4.82 8.18
N ASN A 93 18.25 -4.11 8.11
CA ASN A 93 19.60 -4.69 8.04
C ASN A 93 19.79 -5.69 6.88
N VAL A 94 19.07 -5.50 5.78
CA VAL A 94 19.28 -6.28 4.56
C VAL A 94 20.60 -5.86 3.92
N GLY A 95 21.50 -6.83 3.72
CA GLY A 95 22.85 -6.57 3.25
C GLY A 95 22.88 -5.96 1.84
N GLU A 96 23.92 -5.17 1.55
CA GLU A 96 24.12 -4.42 0.29
C GLU A 96 24.16 -5.28 -1.00
N ARG A 97 24.29 -6.60 -0.86
CA ARG A 97 24.24 -7.53 -1.99
C ARG A 97 22.85 -7.66 -2.63
N TYR A 98 21.80 -7.21 -1.93
CA TYR A 98 20.44 -7.21 -2.44
C TYR A 98 20.08 -5.80 -2.92
N ARG A 99 19.43 -5.74 -4.08
CA ARG A 99 18.90 -4.50 -4.65
C ARG A 99 17.40 -4.63 -4.88
N PRO A 100 16.60 -3.60 -4.57
CA PRO A 100 15.18 -3.65 -4.85
C PRO A 100 14.91 -3.67 -6.36
N ALA A 101 13.88 -4.41 -6.75
CA ALA A 101 13.34 -4.41 -8.10
C ALA A 101 11.82 -4.44 -8.00
N ILE A 102 11.14 -3.66 -8.84
CA ILE A 102 9.69 -3.67 -8.94
C ILE A 102 9.30 -4.81 -9.88
N ILE A 103 8.55 -5.78 -9.38
CA ILE A 103 8.13 -6.95 -10.18
C ILE A 103 6.70 -6.80 -10.70
N SER A 104 5.87 -6.02 -10.02
CA SER A 104 4.48 -5.76 -10.38
C SER A 104 4.05 -4.40 -9.86
N SER A 105 3.13 -3.75 -10.55
CA SER A 105 2.48 -2.54 -10.09
C SER A 105 1.17 -2.32 -10.84
N TRP A 106 0.17 -1.74 -10.18
CA TRP A 106 -1.13 -1.41 -10.75
C TRP A 106 -1.73 -0.20 -10.06
N LEU A 107 -2.61 0.51 -10.74
CA LEU A 107 -3.45 1.56 -10.17
C LEU A 107 -4.76 0.97 -9.66
N THR A 108 -5.23 1.52 -8.56
CA THR A 108 -6.50 1.17 -7.95
C THR A 108 -7.36 2.41 -7.82
N LEU A 109 -8.62 2.29 -8.23
CA LEU A 109 -9.66 3.29 -8.07
C LEU A 109 -10.71 2.75 -7.11
N THR A 110 -10.90 3.42 -5.98
CA THR A 110 -11.88 3.06 -4.96
C THR A 110 -12.92 4.15 -4.84
N THR A 111 -14.06 3.94 -5.49
CA THR A 111 -15.23 4.84 -5.42
C THR A 111 -16.08 4.51 -4.21
N THR A 112 -17.14 5.29 -3.95
CA THR A 112 -18.11 5.07 -2.85
C THR A 112 -18.60 3.63 -2.82
N GLY A 113 -18.55 3.01 -1.64
CA GLY A 113 -18.97 1.63 -1.38
C GLY A 113 -17.94 0.56 -1.74
N LEU A 114 -16.85 0.90 -2.39
CA LEU A 114 -15.80 -0.06 -2.75
C LEU A 114 -14.76 -0.22 -1.63
N TYR A 115 -14.17 -1.41 -1.55
CA TYR A 115 -13.17 -1.79 -0.56
C TYR A 115 -12.23 -2.89 -1.10
N SER A 116 -11.22 -3.27 -0.34
CA SER A 116 -10.38 -4.44 -0.64
C SER A 116 -10.43 -5.43 0.52
N HIS A 117 -10.70 -6.69 0.21
CA HIS A 117 -10.62 -7.77 1.18
C HIS A 117 -9.21 -7.91 1.77
N ILE A 118 -9.14 -8.53 2.95
CA ILE A 118 -7.85 -8.88 3.56
C ILE A 118 -7.19 -9.98 2.72
N HIS A 119 -5.94 -9.73 2.33
CA HIS A 119 -5.11 -10.61 1.52
C HIS A 119 -3.62 -10.38 1.81
N ASP A 120 -2.76 -11.18 1.25
CA ASP A 120 -1.30 -11.03 1.24
C ASP A 120 -0.75 -11.17 -0.19
N HIS A 121 0.55 -10.91 -0.35
CA HIS A 121 1.25 -11.05 -1.63
C HIS A 121 2.44 -12.01 -1.49
N GLY A 122 2.14 -13.31 -1.37
CA GLY A 122 3.12 -14.36 -1.07
C GLY A 122 4.26 -14.54 -2.07
N VAL A 123 4.22 -13.87 -3.23
CA VAL A 123 5.26 -13.96 -4.28
C VAL A 123 6.28 -12.83 -4.23
N SER A 124 6.02 -11.80 -3.43
CA SER A 124 6.90 -10.63 -3.26
C SER A 124 7.57 -10.65 -1.89
N HIS A 125 8.65 -9.90 -1.70
CA HIS A 125 9.28 -9.70 -0.39
C HIS A 125 8.73 -8.45 0.31
N ILE A 126 8.51 -7.39 -0.45
CA ILE A 126 8.01 -6.10 0.02
C ILE A 126 6.83 -5.70 -0.85
N SER A 127 5.76 -5.29 -0.23
CA SER A 127 4.60 -4.66 -0.86
C SER A 127 4.52 -3.21 -0.43
N GLY A 128 3.84 -2.38 -1.22
CA GLY A 128 3.70 -0.98 -0.89
C GLY A 128 2.52 -0.33 -1.57
N VAL A 129 2.16 0.85 -1.09
CA VAL A 129 1.14 1.72 -1.67
C VAL A 129 1.64 3.16 -1.70
N TYR A 130 1.32 3.86 -2.78
CA TYR A 130 1.46 5.30 -2.91
C TYR A 130 0.08 5.91 -3.20
N TRP A 131 -0.38 6.83 -2.35
CA TRP A 131 -1.66 7.51 -2.56
C TRP A 131 -1.50 8.70 -3.49
N ILE A 132 -2.19 8.63 -4.63
CA ILE A 132 -2.18 9.66 -5.67
C ILE A 132 -3.27 10.71 -5.39
N LYS A 133 -4.45 10.24 -4.99
CA LYS A 133 -5.61 11.07 -4.69
C LYS A 133 -6.36 10.48 -3.51
N THR A 134 -6.64 11.29 -2.50
CA THR A 134 -7.44 10.91 -1.33
C THR A 134 -7.93 12.16 -0.59
N ASN A 135 -9.04 12.04 0.14
CA ASN A 135 -9.49 13.06 1.10
C ASN A 135 -9.11 12.70 2.55
N GLY A 136 -8.40 11.59 2.77
CA GLY A 136 -8.00 11.10 4.09
C GLY A 136 -9.08 10.28 4.82
N GLU A 137 -10.34 10.30 4.38
CA GLU A 137 -11.46 9.62 5.02
C GLU A 137 -12.12 8.55 4.11
N ASP A 138 -11.55 8.33 2.94
CA ASP A 138 -12.05 7.44 1.89
C ASP A 138 -11.59 5.98 2.04
N GLY A 139 -11.34 5.57 3.28
CA GLY A 139 -11.04 4.19 3.66
C GLY A 139 -9.56 3.97 4.01
N ASN A 140 -9.35 3.54 5.27
CA ASN A 140 -8.02 3.24 5.79
C ASN A 140 -7.47 1.95 5.20
N ILE A 141 -6.15 1.88 5.02
CA ILE A 141 -5.48 0.59 4.89
C ILE A 141 -5.41 -0.07 6.27
N VAL A 142 -5.71 -1.36 6.33
CA VAL A 142 -5.77 -2.17 7.55
C VAL A 142 -4.74 -3.27 7.45
N PHE A 143 -3.92 -3.41 8.48
CA PHE A 143 -2.96 -4.51 8.62
C PHE A 143 -3.38 -5.41 9.77
N ARG A 144 -3.33 -6.71 9.55
CA ARG A 144 -3.61 -7.70 10.60
C ARG A 144 -2.32 -8.26 11.17
N ASN A 145 -2.33 -8.41 12.49
CA ASN A 145 -1.20 -9.03 13.18
C ASN A 145 -0.98 -10.46 12.66
N ALA A 146 0.25 -10.75 12.21
CA ALA A 146 0.63 -12.07 11.70
C ALA A 146 0.48 -13.17 12.77
N ASN A 147 0.58 -12.81 14.05
CA ASN A 147 0.32 -13.75 15.15
C ASN A 147 -1.17 -13.89 15.42
N LYS A 148 -1.82 -14.79 14.69
CA LYS A 148 -3.27 -15.05 14.81
C LYS A 148 -3.70 -15.59 16.18
N ALA A 149 -2.78 -16.15 16.97
CA ALA A 149 -3.07 -16.67 18.31
C ALA A 149 -3.42 -15.56 19.34
N LEU A 150 -2.99 -14.33 19.08
CA LEU A 150 -3.33 -13.19 19.94
C LEU A 150 -4.83 -12.93 20.05
N LYS A 151 -5.63 -13.35 19.07
CA LYS A 151 -7.10 -13.20 19.10
C LYS A 151 -7.78 -13.96 20.25
N CYS A 152 -7.17 -15.06 20.67
CA CYS A 152 -7.74 -15.95 21.69
C CYS A 152 -7.25 -15.66 23.10
N ASN A 153 -6.31 -14.73 23.27
CA ASN A 153 -5.71 -14.39 24.55
C ASN A 153 -6.22 -13.05 25.07
N PRO A 154 -6.84 -12.97 26.26
CA PRO A 154 -7.32 -11.70 26.83
C PRO A 154 -6.20 -10.66 26.99
N ILE A 155 -4.97 -11.08 27.26
CA ILE A 155 -3.80 -10.20 27.30
C ILE A 155 -3.44 -9.74 25.88
N GLY A 156 -3.51 -10.65 24.91
CA GLY A 156 -3.28 -10.35 23.50
C GLY A 156 -4.32 -9.40 22.90
N SER A 157 -5.54 -9.38 23.42
CA SER A 157 -6.58 -8.45 22.97
C SER A 157 -6.30 -6.99 23.36
N SER A 158 -5.40 -6.75 24.31
CA SER A 158 -4.91 -5.41 24.64
C SER A 158 -3.84 -4.92 23.66
N PHE A 159 -3.25 -5.81 22.86
CA PHE A 159 -2.39 -5.47 21.73
C PHE A 159 -3.22 -5.44 20.46
N ALA A 160 -3.09 -4.41 19.66
CA ALA A 160 -3.90 -4.25 18.46
C ALA A 160 -3.78 -5.49 17.54
N HIS A 161 -4.91 -6.14 17.27
CA HIS A 161 -5.00 -7.18 16.25
C HIS A 161 -4.86 -6.61 14.86
N GLU A 162 -5.35 -5.39 14.71
CA GLU A 162 -5.36 -4.64 13.48
C GLU A 162 -4.79 -3.25 13.75
N GLN A 163 -3.98 -2.78 12.83
CA GLN A 163 -3.53 -1.40 12.76
C GLN A 163 -4.10 -0.78 11.50
N GLN A 164 -4.56 0.45 11.62
CA GLN A 164 -5.15 1.18 10.51
C GLN A 164 -4.37 2.46 10.26
N PHE A 165 -4.16 2.77 8.98
CA PHE A 165 -3.51 4.00 8.57
C PHE A 165 -4.43 4.74 7.61
N GLN A 166 -4.65 6.01 7.92
CA GLN A 166 -5.37 6.91 7.01
C GLN A 166 -4.56 7.11 5.74
N PRO A 167 -5.23 7.11 4.59
CA PRO A 167 -4.59 7.50 3.34
C PRO A 167 -4.21 8.98 3.40
N GLU A 168 -3.07 9.31 2.83
CA GLU A 168 -2.59 10.69 2.72
C GLU A 168 -1.93 10.86 1.36
N GLU A 169 -2.37 11.84 0.59
CA GLU A 169 -1.83 12.12 -0.73
C GLU A 169 -0.32 12.37 -0.68
N GLY A 170 0.42 11.72 -1.58
CA GLY A 170 1.86 11.79 -1.64
C GLY A 170 2.60 10.89 -0.63
N ARG A 171 1.89 10.09 0.17
CA ARG A 171 2.51 9.18 1.13
C ARG A 171 2.77 7.82 0.50
N ILE A 172 3.97 7.30 0.78
CA ILE A 172 4.36 5.91 0.51
C ILE A 172 4.28 5.12 1.83
N VAL A 173 3.71 3.93 1.78
CA VAL A 173 3.76 2.94 2.86
C VAL A 173 4.24 1.63 2.29
N MET A 174 5.21 0.96 2.96
CA MET A 174 5.76 -0.33 2.56
C MET A 174 5.78 -1.29 3.73
N TRP A 175 5.56 -2.58 3.44
CA TRP A 175 5.49 -3.65 4.45
C TRP A 175 5.98 -4.98 3.89
N PRO A 176 6.31 -5.97 4.75
CA PRO A 176 6.61 -7.32 4.29
C PRO A 176 5.38 -7.93 3.62
N SER A 177 5.54 -8.47 2.43
CA SER A 177 4.42 -8.92 1.58
C SER A 177 3.56 -10.02 2.17
N PHE A 178 4.08 -10.79 3.13
CA PHE A 178 3.33 -11.82 3.86
C PHE A 178 2.30 -11.25 4.86
N LEU A 179 2.34 -9.94 5.14
CA LEU A 179 1.45 -9.32 6.12
C LEU A 179 0.05 -9.15 5.53
N ASP A 180 -0.92 -9.81 6.18
CA ASP A 180 -2.34 -9.69 5.84
C ASP A 180 -2.75 -8.21 5.88
N HIS A 181 -3.29 -7.70 4.78
CA HIS A 181 -3.76 -6.32 4.69
C HIS A 181 -4.99 -6.20 3.78
N GLY A 182 -5.69 -5.11 3.93
CA GLY A 182 -6.85 -4.77 3.11
C GLY A 182 -7.16 -3.29 3.21
N VAL A 183 -8.26 -2.88 2.62
CA VAL A 183 -8.67 -1.47 2.62
C VAL A 183 -10.14 -1.38 2.99
N ASN A 184 -10.45 -0.54 3.97
CA ASN A 184 -11.81 -0.28 4.41
C ASN A 184 -12.65 0.34 3.29
N GLU A 185 -13.97 0.13 3.39
CA GLU A 185 -14.95 0.73 2.48
C GLU A 185 -14.79 2.25 2.41
N ASN A 186 -14.78 2.76 1.20
CA ASN A 186 -14.90 4.19 0.95
C ASN A 186 -16.36 4.63 1.17
N LYS A 187 -16.62 5.34 2.26
CA LYS A 187 -17.95 5.86 2.63
C LYS A 187 -18.17 7.32 2.22
N THR A 188 -17.25 7.86 1.45
CA THR A 188 -17.30 9.25 0.98
C THR A 188 -17.67 9.30 -0.51
N ASP A 189 -18.02 10.50 -1.00
CA ASP A 189 -18.24 10.74 -2.43
C ASP A 189 -16.95 11.04 -3.19
N ASN A 190 -15.80 10.90 -2.53
CA ASN A 190 -14.49 11.11 -3.13
C ASN A 190 -13.92 9.81 -3.69
N ASP A 191 -13.37 9.88 -4.89
CA ASP A 191 -12.60 8.79 -5.48
C ASP A 191 -11.20 8.76 -4.90
N ARG A 192 -10.80 7.64 -4.28
CA ARG A 192 -9.42 7.40 -3.90
C ARG A 192 -8.69 6.68 -5.02
N ILE A 193 -7.48 7.16 -5.33
CA ILE A 193 -6.60 6.56 -6.33
C ILE A 193 -5.26 6.26 -5.67
N SER A 194 -4.82 5.01 -5.79
CA SER A 194 -3.54 4.56 -5.29
C SER A 194 -2.79 3.72 -6.32
N LEU A 195 -1.47 3.71 -6.22
CA LEU A 195 -0.56 2.85 -6.95
C LEU A 195 -0.01 1.80 -5.97
N SER A 196 -0.13 0.53 -6.32
CA SER A 196 0.40 -0.61 -5.56
C SER A 196 1.49 -1.30 -6.34
#